data_50513b501ca6db242540189933f6bbe7
#
_entry.id   50513b501ca6db242540189933f6bbe7
#
_cell.length_a   1.000
_cell.length_b   1.000
_cell.length_c   1.000
_cell.angle_alpha   90.00
_cell.angle_beta   90.00
_cell.angle_gamma   90.00
#
_symmetry.space_group_name_H-M   'P 1'
#
loop_
_entity.id
_entity.type
_entity.pdbx_description
1 polymer ?
#
loop_
_entity_poly.entity_id
_entity_poly.type
_entity_poly.pdbx_seq_one_letter_code
_entity_poly.pdbx_strand_id
1 'polypeptide(L)'
;IADGLDAGAIEAVDSVGAALEFHGLPPVVADRLLAAAADLLSEDPAMALAGALDAQFGFCRLDALCAGGKVMLIGMPGAGKTATIAKLAALARLEGRTVVAVTCDVLRAGAVEQLATYASLLEMRAYRAKDPDALAAAIAAATEDALVLIDTIGSNPFDTEEMSRLGEFIAAAEVEPVLTLAAGGDVVESADCAAAFAGLGARRLIATRIDAARRLGGVLSAAQVGRLSFAGIGNSPRIADGLAPTNPVSLARLMMKAAAGGLNGTPSADARPERRATATGTRR
;
A
#
# COMPACT_ATOMS: atom_id res chain seq x y z
N ILE A 1 27.10 -23.53 -17.72
CA ILE A 1 25.88 -23.67 -16.84
C ILE A 1 24.59 -23.66 -17.66
N ALA A 2 24.66 -23.41 -18.99
CA ALA A 2 23.47 -23.28 -19.86
C ALA A 2 22.94 -24.59 -20.46
N ASP A 3 23.51 -25.74 -20.13
CA ASP A 3 23.21 -27.02 -20.81
C ASP A 3 22.08 -27.87 -20.18
N GLY A 4 21.26 -27.30 -19.30
CA GLY A 4 20.21 -28.07 -18.62
C GLY A 4 18.88 -27.32 -18.40
N LEU A 5 18.76 -26.08 -18.82
CA LEU A 5 17.50 -25.33 -18.69
C LEU A 5 16.59 -25.68 -19.87
N ASP A 6 15.33 -26.05 -19.55
CA ASP A 6 14.29 -26.17 -20.56
C ASP A 6 14.05 -24.81 -21.26
N ALA A 7 13.78 -24.83 -22.56
CA ALA A 7 13.55 -23.62 -23.36
C ALA A 7 12.40 -22.77 -22.76
N GLY A 8 11.38 -23.41 -22.20
CA GLY A 8 10.28 -22.75 -21.50
C GLY A 8 10.71 -21.98 -20.25
N ALA A 9 11.62 -22.55 -19.46
CA ALA A 9 12.15 -21.90 -18.28
C ALA A 9 13.01 -20.66 -18.62
N ILE A 10 13.77 -20.72 -19.71
CA ILE A 10 14.54 -19.58 -20.20
C ILE A 10 13.60 -18.44 -20.62
N GLU A 11 12.56 -18.74 -21.42
CA GLU A 11 11.58 -17.74 -21.84
C GLU A 11 10.83 -17.11 -20.66
N ALA A 12 10.54 -17.90 -19.63
CA ALA A 12 9.92 -17.40 -18.40
C ALA A 12 10.84 -16.42 -17.66
N VAL A 13 12.14 -16.71 -17.54
CA VAL A 13 13.13 -15.83 -16.89
C VAL A 13 13.31 -14.54 -17.70
N ASP A 14 13.36 -14.61 -19.03
CA ASP A 14 13.43 -13.42 -19.89
C ASP A 14 12.18 -12.53 -19.71
N SER A 15 11.01 -13.13 -19.64
CA SER A 15 9.75 -12.43 -19.35
C SER A 15 9.75 -11.74 -17.99
N VAL A 16 10.30 -12.39 -16.95
CA VAL A 16 10.50 -11.80 -15.62
C VAL A 16 11.46 -10.63 -15.71
N GLY A 17 12.59 -10.77 -16.42
CA GLY A 17 13.57 -9.69 -16.62
C GLY A 17 12.93 -8.44 -17.24
N ALA A 18 12.17 -8.62 -18.32
CA ALA A 18 11.45 -7.54 -18.98
C ALA A 18 10.40 -6.88 -18.03
N ALA A 19 9.72 -7.65 -17.19
CA ALA A 19 8.79 -7.10 -16.21
C ALA A 19 9.52 -6.29 -15.11
N LEU A 20 10.65 -6.75 -14.60
CA LEU A 20 11.44 -6.04 -13.59
C LEU A 20 11.98 -4.71 -14.15
N GLU A 21 12.47 -4.71 -15.39
CA GLU A 21 12.89 -3.51 -16.11
C GLU A 21 11.72 -2.54 -16.31
N PHE A 22 10.56 -3.02 -16.78
CA PHE A 22 9.37 -2.20 -16.93
C PHE A 22 8.99 -1.51 -15.61
N HIS A 23 9.09 -2.22 -14.48
CA HIS A 23 8.79 -1.66 -13.16
C HIS A 23 9.86 -0.71 -12.66
N GLY A 24 11.03 -0.67 -13.27
CA GLY A 24 12.12 0.25 -12.94
C GLY A 24 12.78 -0.06 -11.61
N LEU A 25 12.97 -1.35 -11.29
CA LEU A 25 13.69 -1.73 -10.08
C LEU A 25 15.17 -1.35 -10.14
N PRO A 26 15.80 -1.01 -9.00
CA PRO A 26 17.24 -0.86 -8.93
C PRO A 26 17.94 -2.14 -9.41
N PRO A 27 19.02 -2.05 -10.19
CA PRO A 27 19.71 -3.22 -10.75
C PRO A 27 20.00 -4.31 -9.71
N VAL A 28 20.52 -3.91 -8.54
CA VAL A 28 20.84 -4.86 -7.46
C VAL A 28 19.63 -5.66 -6.98
N VAL A 29 18.43 -5.07 -6.96
CA VAL A 29 17.19 -5.76 -6.58
C VAL A 29 16.69 -6.63 -7.72
N ALA A 30 16.73 -6.11 -8.96
CA ALA A 30 16.33 -6.83 -10.16
C ALA A 30 17.18 -8.08 -10.38
N ASP A 31 18.53 -7.95 -10.29
CA ASP A 31 19.46 -9.07 -10.47
C ASP A 31 19.23 -10.21 -9.46
N ARG A 32 18.95 -9.86 -8.18
CA ARG A 32 18.63 -10.86 -7.15
C ARG A 32 17.32 -11.59 -7.42
N LEU A 33 16.29 -10.86 -7.83
CA LEU A 33 15.01 -11.46 -8.18
C LEU A 33 15.14 -12.34 -9.42
N LEU A 34 15.89 -11.90 -10.41
CA LEU A 34 16.11 -12.65 -11.64
C LEU A 34 16.90 -13.94 -11.38
N ALA A 35 17.94 -13.88 -10.57
CA ALA A 35 18.71 -15.05 -10.16
C ALA A 35 17.82 -16.06 -9.41
N ALA A 36 17.02 -15.58 -8.44
CA ALA A 36 16.11 -16.44 -7.70
C ALA A 36 15.00 -17.03 -8.60
N ALA A 37 14.52 -16.29 -9.59
CA ALA A 37 13.54 -16.82 -10.56
C ALA A 37 14.14 -17.91 -11.46
N ALA A 38 15.40 -17.74 -11.88
CA ALA A 38 16.11 -18.72 -12.70
C ALA A 38 16.34 -20.06 -11.96
N ASP A 39 16.62 -20.00 -10.64
CA ASP A 39 16.84 -21.19 -9.81
C ASP A 39 15.58 -22.07 -9.66
N LEU A 40 14.40 -21.51 -9.91
CA LEU A 40 13.13 -22.23 -9.76
C LEU A 40 12.75 -23.11 -10.96
N LEU A 41 13.40 -22.93 -12.11
CA LEU A 41 13.18 -23.70 -13.35
C LEU A 41 11.69 -23.77 -13.75
N SER A 42 10.92 -22.72 -13.49
CA SER A 42 9.49 -22.66 -13.79
C SER A 42 9.25 -22.13 -15.20
N GLU A 43 8.39 -22.81 -15.96
CA GLU A 43 7.94 -22.36 -17.30
C GLU A 43 6.88 -21.23 -17.21
N ASP A 44 6.23 -21.05 -16.05
CA ASP A 44 5.29 -19.95 -15.81
C ASP A 44 6.06 -18.74 -15.22
N PRO A 45 6.19 -17.63 -15.96
CA PRO A 45 6.93 -16.46 -15.49
C PRO A 45 6.32 -15.82 -14.24
N ALA A 46 4.99 -15.92 -14.06
CA ALA A 46 4.35 -15.40 -12.84
C ALA A 46 4.71 -16.27 -11.63
N MET A 47 4.86 -17.58 -11.80
CA MET A 47 5.28 -18.48 -10.72
C MET A 47 6.78 -18.36 -10.43
N ALA A 48 7.61 -18.21 -11.46
CA ALA A 48 9.04 -17.91 -11.30
C ALA A 48 9.25 -16.62 -10.48
N LEU A 49 8.56 -15.54 -10.87
CA LEU A 49 8.61 -14.28 -10.14
C LEU A 49 8.03 -14.39 -8.73
N ALA A 50 6.96 -15.17 -8.53
CA ALA A 50 6.35 -15.36 -7.22
C ALA A 50 7.32 -16.02 -6.23
N GLY A 51 8.02 -17.07 -6.65
CA GLY A 51 9.02 -17.72 -5.80
C GLY A 51 10.21 -16.81 -5.51
N ALA A 52 10.66 -16.01 -6.48
CA ALA A 52 11.70 -15.02 -6.26
C ALA A 52 11.27 -13.94 -5.26
N LEU A 53 10.01 -13.47 -5.34
CA LEU A 53 9.46 -12.52 -4.38
C LEU A 53 9.33 -13.12 -2.97
N ASP A 54 8.91 -14.37 -2.85
CA ASP A 54 8.80 -15.08 -1.57
C ASP A 54 10.16 -15.24 -0.88
N ALA A 55 11.21 -15.50 -1.66
CA ALA A 55 12.57 -15.61 -1.16
C ALA A 55 13.16 -14.30 -0.64
N GLN A 56 12.69 -13.14 -1.14
CA GLN A 56 13.32 -11.84 -0.87
C GLN A 56 12.49 -10.89 -0.02
N PHE A 57 11.16 -11.05 0.02
CA PHE A 57 10.26 -10.16 0.72
C PHE A 57 9.41 -10.90 1.75
N GLY A 58 9.14 -10.24 2.87
CA GLY A 58 8.16 -10.73 3.83
C GLY A 58 6.73 -10.40 3.40
N PHE A 59 5.79 -11.27 3.77
CA PHE A 59 4.36 -11.07 3.55
C PHE A 59 3.60 -11.31 4.86
N CYS A 60 2.72 -10.38 5.23
CA CYS A 60 1.88 -10.44 6.40
C CYS A 60 0.41 -10.49 5.97
N ARG A 61 -0.36 -11.39 6.54
CA ARG A 61 -1.79 -11.47 6.28
C ARG A 61 -2.51 -10.29 6.95
N LEU A 62 -3.58 -9.79 6.32
CA LEU A 62 -4.38 -8.67 6.88
C LEU A 62 -5.05 -9.03 8.22
N ASP A 63 -5.52 -10.26 8.38
CA ASP A 63 -6.06 -10.75 9.64
C ASP A 63 -5.00 -10.76 10.75
N ALA A 64 -3.78 -11.19 10.44
CA ALA A 64 -2.65 -11.15 11.37
C ALA A 64 -2.24 -9.71 11.71
N LEU A 65 -2.33 -8.78 10.76
CA LEU A 65 -2.11 -7.35 11.01
C LEU A 65 -3.08 -6.81 12.07
N CYS A 66 -4.34 -7.22 11.99
CA CYS A 66 -5.40 -6.76 12.89
C CYS A 66 -5.50 -7.57 14.19
N ALA A 67 -4.83 -8.72 14.30
CA ALA A 67 -4.93 -9.63 15.44
C ALA A 67 -4.45 -9.01 16.76
N GLY A 68 -3.49 -8.06 16.69
CA GLY A 68 -2.97 -7.36 17.87
C GLY A 68 -3.91 -6.32 18.49
N GLY A 69 -5.12 -6.15 17.96
CA GLY A 69 -6.11 -5.21 18.48
C GLY A 69 -5.82 -3.73 18.19
N LYS A 70 -4.59 -3.37 17.79
CA LYS A 70 -4.20 -1.99 17.45
C LYS A 70 -3.45 -1.95 16.12
N VAL A 71 -3.79 -0.98 15.25
CA VAL A 71 -3.08 -0.70 13.99
C VAL A 71 -2.92 0.81 13.86
N MET A 72 -1.69 1.29 13.77
CA MET A 72 -1.36 2.70 13.52
C MET A 72 -0.80 2.84 12.10
N LEU A 73 -1.41 3.67 11.28
CA LEU A 73 -0.91 3.98 9.95
C LEU A 73 -0.07 5.25 9.95
N ILE A 74 1.15 5.15 9.45
CA ILE A 74 2.09 6.25 9.26
C ILE A 74 2.45 6.42 7.79
N GLY A 75 3.05 7.53 7.41
CA GLY A 75 3.49 7.80 6.03
C GLY A 75 3.28 9.25 5.63
N MET A 76 3.74 9.59 4.44
CA MET A 76 3.69 10.95 3.89
C MET A 76 2.26 11.51 3.75
N PRO A 77 2.11 12.85 3.65
CA PRO A 77 0.85 13.45 3.24
C PRO A 77 0.35 12.85 1.91
N GLY A 78 -0.95 12.56 1.82
CA GLY A 78 -1.54 12.00 0.60
C GLY A 78 -1.26 10.51 0.34
N ALA A 79 -0.55 9.80 1.21
CA ALA A 79 -0.30 8.36 1.07
C ALA A 79 -1.56 7.47 1.17
N GLY A 80 -2.71 8.03 1.57
CA GLY A 80 -3.98 7.30 1.65
C GLY A 80 -4.27 6.67 3.02
N LYS A 81 -3.63 7.13 4.10
CA LYS A 81 -3.81 6.59 5.47
C LYS A 81 -5.27 6.56 5.90
N THR A 82 -5.97 7.69 5.88
CA THR A 82 -7.38 7.79 6.30
C THR A 82 -8.30 6.86 5.49
N ALA A 83 -8.10 6.78 4.16
CA ALA A 83 -8.86 5.85 3.32
C ALA A 83 -8.53 4.38 3.64
N THR A 84 -7.27 4.10 3.97
CA THR A 84 -6.83 2.75 4.39
C THR A 84 -7.42 2.37 5.75
N ILE A 85 -7.48 3.30 6.71
CA ILE A 85 -8.22 3.11 7.98
C ILE A 85 -9.68 2.73 7.72
N ALA A 86 -10.36 3.46 6.83
CA ALA A 86 -11.75 3.15 6.49
C ALA A 86 -11.91 1.76 5.85
N LYS A 87 -10.96 1.34 5.01
CA LYS A 87 -10.95 0.01 4.38
C LYS A 87 -10.71 -1.10 5.40
N LEU A 88 -9.75 -0.93 6.31
CA LEU A 88 -9.51 -1.86 7.41
C LEU A 88 -10.73 -1.97 8.33
N ALA A 89 -11.35 -0.83 8.64
CA ALA A 89 -12.57 -0.79 9.43
C ALA A 89 -13.71 -1.55 8.75
N ALA A 90 -13.92 -1.35 7.45
CA ALA A 90 -14.94 -2.05 6.68
C ALA A 90 -14.74 -3.57 6.71
N LEU A 91 -13.50 -4.04 6.50
CA LEU A 91 -13.16 -5.46 6.59
C LEU A 91 -13.44 -6.03 7.97
N ALA A 92 -12.98 -5.37 9.04
CA ALA A 92 -13.19 -5.82 10.41
C ALA A 92 -14.68 -5.84 10.81
N ARG A 93 -15.46 -4.87 10.33
CA ARG A 93 -16.92 -4.84 10.55
C ARG A 93 -17.63 -5.97 9.84
N LEU A 94 -17.21 -6.34 8.62
CA LEU A 94 -17.74 -7.51 7.90
C LEU A 94 -17.44 -8.82 8.63
N GLU A 95 -16.36 -8.88 9.39
CA GLU A 95 -16.00 -10.00 10.28
C GLU A 95 -16.72 -9.94 11.65
N GLY A 96 -17.61 -8.96 11.86
CA GLY A 96 -18.35 -8.79 13.10
C GLY A 96 -17.56 -8.17 14.26
N ARG A 97 -16.37 -7.62 14.00
CA ARG A 97 -15.53 -7.02 15.05
C ARG A 97 -16.02 -5.62 15.44
N THR A 98 -15.84 -5.30 16.71
CA THR A 98 -15.96 -3.92 17.19
C THR A 98 -14.76 -3.12 16.73
N VAL A 99 -14.99 -1.93 16.16
CA VAL A 99 -13.93 -1.05 15.64
C VAL A 99 -14.01 0.31 16.31
N VAL A 100 -12.86 0.83 16.71
CA VAL A 100 -12.68 2.18 17.21
C VAL A 100 -11.63 2.87 16.32
N ALA A 101 -11.95 4.04 15.78
CA ALA A 101 -11.00 4.85 15.02
C ALA A 101 -10.52 6.04 15.86
N VAL A 102 -9.23 6.33 15.81
CA VAL A 102 -8.64 7.52 16.45
C VAL A 102 -7.89 8.31 15.40
N THR A 103 -8.21 9.60 15.22
CA THR A 103 -7.40 10.46 14.36
C THR A 103 -6.50 11.37 15.18
N CYS A 104 -5.21 11.38 14.83
CA CYS A 104 -4.22 12.33 15.30
C CYS A 104 -4.08 13.52 14.31
N ASP A 105 -4.70 13.45 13.12
CA ASP A 105 -4.70 14.52 12.12
C ASP A 105 -5.81 15.53 12.41
N VAL A 106 -5.61 16.32 13.48
CA VAL A 106 -6.58 17.32 13.93
C VAL A 106 -6.33 18.73 13.36
N LEU A 107 -5.19 18.91 12.67
CA LEU A 107 -4.77 20.21 12.14
C LEU A 107 -5.17 20.41 10.68
N ARG A 108 -5.24 19.35 9.90
CA ARG A 108 -5.59 19.42 8.49
C ARG A 108 -7.11 19.62 8.31
N ALA A 109 -7.47 20.69 7.61
CA ALA A 109 -8.87 20.99 7.32
C ALA A 109 -9.56 19.80 6.64
N GLY A 110 -10.71 19.39 7.15
CA GLY A 110 -11.50 18.28 6.63
C GLY A 110 -11.06 16.87 7.03
N ALA A 111 -9.90 16.68 7.69
CA ALA A 111 -9.41 15.34 8.06
C ALA A 111 -10.33 14.67 9.10
N VAL A 112 -10.72 15.44 10.10
CA VAL A 112 -11.62 14.97 11.16
C VAL A 112 -13.01 14.65 10.60
N GLU A 113 -13.54 15.53 9.76
CA GLU A 113 -14.84 15.37 9.11
C GLU A 113 -14.85 14.16 8.17
N GLN A 114 -13.76 13.91 7.47
CA GLN A 114 -13.59 12.74 6.62
C GLN A 114 -13.67 11.46 7.43
N LEU A 115 -12.91 11.36 8.53
CA LEU A 115 -12.96 10.18 9.39
C LEU A 115 -14.33 10.03 10.07
N ALA A 116 -14.95 11.13 10.51
CA ALA A 116 -16.29 11.10 11.11
C ALA A 116 -17.36 10.60 10.13
N THR A 117 -17.23 10.95 8.84
CA THR A 117 -18.11 10.43 7.78
C THR A 117 -17.97 8.90 7.65
N TYR A 118 -16.73 8.39 7.60
CA TYR A 118 -16.49 6.95 7.57
C TYR A 118 -16.98 6.26 8.84
N ALA A 119 -16.77 6.87 10.00
CA ALA A 119 -17.23 6.34 11.28
C ALA A 119 -18.75 6.18 11.33
N SER A 120 -19.48 7.18 10.82
CA SER A 120 -20.94 7.12 10.72
C SER A 120 -21.42 6.02 9.76
N LEU A 121 -20.78 5.91 8.57
CA LEU A 121 -21.16 4.91 7.56
C LEU A 121 -20.86 3.47 8.00
N LEU A 122 -19.81 3.27 8.79
CA LEU A 122 -19.37 1.95 9.25
C LEU A 122 -19.83 1.63 10.68
N GLU A 123 -20.66 2.50 11.27
CA GLU A 123 -21.17 2.34 12.64
C GLU A 123 -20.07 2.07 13.66
N MET A 124 -18.98 2.84 13.59
CA MET A 124 -17.86 2.74 14.52
C MET A 124 -17.69 4.02 15.34
N ARG A 125 -17.09 3.90 16.54
CA ARG A 125 -16.72 5.07 17.34
C ARG A 125 -15.48 5.75 16.75
N ALA A 126 -15.45 7.09 16.78
CA ALA A 126 -14.31 7.88 16.37
C ALA A 126 -13.91 8.87 17.47
N TYR A 127 -12.60 8.94 17.73
CA TYR A 127 -12.00 9.85 18.70
C TYR A 127 -10.98 10.76 18.01
N ARG A 128 -10.70 11.90 18.65
CA ARG A 128 -9.64 12.84 18.26
C ARG A 128 -8.55 12.82 19.31
N ALA A 129 -7.31 12.73 18.88
CA ALA A 129 -6.14 12.80 19.75
C ALA A 129 -5.22 13.92 19.26
N LYS A 130 -5.24 15.06 19.92
CA LYS A 130 -4.40 16.24 19.58
C LYS A 130 -2.95 16.10 20.03
N ASP A 131 -2.70 15.20 20.98
CA ASP A 131 -1.40 14.93 21.61
C ASP A 131 -1.30 13.44 22.01
N PRO A 132 -0.10 12.96 22.37
CA PRO A 132 0.13 11.58 22.79
C PRO A 132 -0.73 11.13 23.98
N ASP A 133 -0.96 12.01 24.97
CA ASP A 133 -1.77 11.68 26.16
C ASP A 133 -3.24 11.45 25.77
N ALA A 134 -3.78 12.29 24.87
CA ALA A 134 -5.12 12.13 24.34
C ALA A 134 -5.26 10.82 23.51
N LEU A 135 -4.20 10.41 22.80
CA LEU A 135 -4.16 9.13 22.10
C LEU A 135 -4.21 7.95 23.07
N ALA A 136 -3.36 7.96 24.10
CA ALA A 136 -3.34 6.92 25.13
C ALA A 136 -4.72 6.81 25.84
N ALA A 137 -5.33 7.95 26.18
CA ALA A 137 -6.69 7.98 26.76
C ALA A 137 -7.76 7.41 25.82
N ALA A 138 -7.70 7.73 24.52
CA ALA A 138 -8.63 7.21 23.53
C ALA A 138 -8.50 5.69 23.34
N ILE A 139 -7.26 5.17 23.36
CA ILE A 139 -6.99 3.73 23.32
C ILE A 139 -7.53 3.04 24.59
N ALA A 140 -7.27 3.61 25.77
CA ALA A 140 -7.76 3.06 27.03
C ALA A 140 -9.29 3.05 27.17
N ALA A 141 -9.98 3.95 26.46
CA ALA A 141 -11.46 4.01 26.44
C ALA A 141 -12.09 2.96 25.49
N ALA A 142 -11.30 2.29 24.66
CA ALA A 142 -11.78 1.20 23.81
C ALA A 142 -12.00 -0.07 24.65
N THR A 143 -12.95 -0.91 24.22
CA THR A 143 -13.14 -2.24 24.84
C THR A 143 -11.97 -3.15 24.46
N GLU A 144 -11.67 -4.12 25.32
CA GLU A 144 -10.50 -4.99 25.17
C GLU A 144 -10.51 -5.81 23.87
N ASP A 145 -11.72 -6.13 23.37
CA ASP A 145 -11.94 -6.88 22.12
C ASP A 145 -11.99 -5.98 20.86
N ALA A 146 -11.98 -4.65 21.04
CA ALA A 146 -12.06 -3.73 19.91
C ALA A 146 -10.77 -3.66 19.11
N LEU A 147 -10.90 -3.59 17.78
CA LEU A 147 -9.82 -3.19 16.90
C LEU A 147 -9.69 -1.66 16.92
N VAL A 148 -8.58 -1.14 17.43
CA VAL A 148 -8.27 0.29 17.43
C VAL A 148 -7.45 0.64 16.21
N LEU A 149 -8.01 1.49 15.33
CA LEU A 149 -7.38 1.97 14.12
C LEU A 149 -6.96 3.43 14.30
N ILE A 150 -5.65 3.70 14.19
CA ILE A 150 -5.06 5.01 14.48
C ILE A 150 -4.59 5.65 13.16
N ASP A 151 -5.24 6.77 12.80
CA ASP A 151 -4.94 7.59 11.63
C ASP A 151 -4.02 8.74 12.03
N THR A 152 -2.76 8.72 11.61
CA THR A 152 -1.80 9.75 11.95
C THR A 152 -1.77 10.90 10.95
N ILE A 153 -1.25 12.06 11.36
CA ILE A 153 -0.91 13.14 10.44
C ILE A 153 0.10 12.65 9.40
N GLY A 154 0.04 13.17 8.18
CA GLY A 154 1.09 12.93 7.18
C GLY A 154 2.36 13.66 7.58
N SER A 155 3.45 12.93 7.69
CA SER A 155 4.74 13.49 8.10
C SER A 155 5.74 13.46 6.95
N ASN A 156 6.52 14.54 6.82
CA ASN A 156 7.65 14.58 5.92
C ASN A 156 8.80 13.76 6.53
N PRO A 157 9.26 12.66 5.88
CA PRO A 157 10.30 11.79 6.44
C PRO A 157 11.67 12.47 6.59
N PHE A 158 11.86 13.62 5.95
CA PHE A 158 13.11 14.39 5.97
C PHE A 158 13.05 15.60 6.93
N ASP A 159 11.90 15.80 7.60
CA ASP A 159 11.73 16.81 8.65
C ASP A 159 11.87 16.16 10.04
N THR A 160 12.95 16.53 10.74
CA THR A 160 13.29 15.93 12.04
C THR A 160 12.23 16.23 13.11
N GLU A 161 11.60 17.42 13.08
CA GLU A 161 10.60 17.80 14.07
C GLU A 161 9.29 17.02 13.85
N GLU A 162 8.85 16.90 12.59
CA GLU A 162 7.67 16.10 12.27
C GLU A 162 7.87 14.62 12.62
N MET A 163 9.06 14.06 12.33
CA MET A 163 9.38 12.68 12.64
C MET A 163 9.51 12.43 14.15
N SER A 164 10.09 13.39 14.91
CA SER A 164 10.14 13.30 16.37
C SER A 164 8.74 13.31 16.98
N ARG A 165 7.88 14.23 16.55
CA ARG A 165 6.48 14.29 16.99
C ARG A 165 5.72 13.00 16.67
N LEU A 166 5.90 12.43 15.48
CA LEU A 166 5.30 11.15 15.13
C LEU A 166 5.79 10.02 16.05
N GLY A 167 7.09 10.03 16.41
CA GLY A 167 7.69 9.08 17.35
C GLY A 167 7.03 9.13 18.74
N GLU A 168 6.66 10.32 19.23
CA GLU A 168 5.94 10.49 20.50
C GLU A 168 4.55 9.81 20.47
N PHE A 169 3.81 9.97 19.37
CA PHE A 169 2.53 9.29 19.18
C PHE A 169 2.67 7.77 19.11
N ILE A 170 3.71 7.27 18.42
CA ILE A 170 3.99 5.83 18.32
C ILE A 170 4.29 5.26 19.70
N ALA A 171 5.12 5.95 20.49
CA ALA A 171 5.45 5.53 21.85
C ALA A 171 4.22 5.49 22.77
N ALA A 172 3.36 6.50 22.70
CA ALA A 172 2.13 6.56 23.50
C ALA A 172 1.10 5.49 23.13
N ALA A 173 1.07 5.05 21.85
CA ALA A 173 0.17 4.01 21.41
C ALA A 173 0.65 2.59 21.75
N GLU A 174 1.94 2.42 22.01
CA GLU A 174 2.57 1.11 22.24
C GLU A 174 2.22 0.11 21.13
N VAL A 175 2.39 0.54 19.88
CA VAL A 175 2.04 -0.25 18.68
C VAL A 175 3.17 -0.20 17.67
N GLU A 176 3.37 -1.30 16.94
CA GLU A 176 4.20 -1.29 15.75
C GLU A 176 3.50 -0.50 14.65
N PRO A 177 4.08 0.60 14.16
CA PRO A 177 3.46 1.39 13.11
C PRO A 177 3.57 0.68 11.76
N VAL A 178 2.56 0.89 10.90
CA VAL A 178 2.49 0.35 9.55
C VAL A 178 2.67 1.47 8.55
N LEU A 179 3.67 1.37 7.69
CA LEU A 179 3.90 2.35 6.64
C LEU A 179 2.81 2.24 5.57
N THR A 180 2.15 3.35 5.27
CA THR A 180 1.28 3.49 4.11
C THR A 180 2.04 4.26 3.04
N LEU A 181 2.26 3.65 1.88
CA LEU A 181 3.02 4.21 0.77
C LEU A 181 2.18 4.20 -0.51
N ALA A 182 2.10 5.36 -1.17
CA ALA A 182 1.45 5.45 -2.48
C ALA A 182 2.36 4.86 -3.57
N ALA A 183 1.81 3.99 -4.41
CA ALA A 183 2.53 3.47 -5.57
C ALA A 183 2.70 4.53 -6.66
N GLY A 184 3.66 4.33 -7.57
CA GLY A 184 3.95 5.21 -8.69
C GLY A 184 4.89 6.38 -8.36
N GLY A 185 5.43 6.44 -7.14
CA GLY A 185 6.49 7.38 -6.76
C GLY A 185 7.86 7.00 -7.34
N ASP A 186 8.80 7.94 -7.24
CA ASP A 186 10.20 7.69 -7.58
C ASP A 186 10.78 6.54 -6.73
N VAL A 187 11.67 5.76 -7.32
CA VAL A 187 12.20 4.54 -6.72
C VAL A 187 13.14 4.84 -5.57
N VAL A 188 14.00 5.84 -5.72
CA VAL A 188 14.99 6.24 -4.71
C VAL A 188 14.27 6.95 -3.56
N GLU A 189 13.41 7.92 -3.88
CA GLU A 189 12.63 8.66 -2.90
C GLU A 189 11.74 7.74 -2.06
N SER A 190 11.11 6.74 -2.68
CA SER A 190 10.31 5.73 -1.97
C SER A 190 11.15 4.89 -1.01
N ALA A 191 12.39 4.56 -1.39
CA ALA A 191 13.33 3.83 -0.54
C ALA A 191 13.78 4.66 0.66
N ASP A 192 14.17 5.93 0.44
CA ASP A 192 14.60 6.86 1.49
C ASP A 192 13.46 7.14 2.47
N CYS A 193 12.26 7.36 1.96
CA CYS A 193 11.04 7.48 2.75
C CYS A 193 10.83 6.24 3.64
N ALA A 194 10.93 5.04 3.08
CA ALA A 194 10.74 3.80 3.84
C ALA A 194 11.84 3.61 4.90
N ALA A 195 13.09 3.96 4.60
CA ALA A 195 14.19 3.91 5.56
C ALA A 195 13.91 4.81 6.78
N ALA A 196 13.45 6.04 6.55
CA ALA A 196 13.13 6.98 7.61
C ALA A 196 11.99 6.47 8.52
N PHE A 197 10.88 5.99 7.94
CA PHE A 197 9.77 5.42 8.73
C PHE A 197 10.13 4.08 9.40
N ALA A 198 11.00 3.27 8.81
CA ALA A 198 11.55 2.07 9.45
C ALA A 198 12.39 2.43 10.67
N GLY A 199 13.04 3.58 10.67
CA GLY A 199 13.73 4.15 11.84
C GLY A 199 12.80 4.42 13.03
N LEU A 200 11.51 4.71 12.78
CA LEU A 200 10.47 4.85 13.80
C LEU A 200 9.82 3.50 14.21
N GLY A 201 10.34 2.39 13.73
CA GLY A 201 9.88 1.06 14.11
C GLY A 201 8.90 0.41 13.13
N ALA A 202 8.59 1.00 11.97
CA ALA A 202 7.79 0.33 10.96
C ALA A 202 8.47 -0.96 10.47
N ARG A 203 7.68 -2.04 10.38
CA ARG A 203 8.12 -3.36 9.86
C ARG A 203 7.18 -3.89 8.80
N ARG A 204 6.07 -3.21 8.56
CA ARG A 204 5.02 -3.60 7.60
C ARG A 204 4.66 -2.45 6.69
N LEU A 205 4.25 -2.78 5.47
CA LEU A 205 3.91 -1.83 4.39
C LEU A 205 2.53 -2.16 3.82
N ILE A 206 1.68 -1.15 3.71
CA ILE A 206 0.48 -1.18 2.87
C ILE A 206 0.72 -0.26 1.67
N ALA A 207 0.74 -0.85 0.47
CA ALA A 207 0.84 -0.10 -0.76
C ALA A 207 -0.54 0.38 -1.22
N THR A 208 -0.68 1.67 -1.50
CA THR A 208 -1.94 2.29 -1.94
C THR A 208 -1.85 2.78 -3.39
N ARG A 209 -2.98 3.19 -3.96
CA ARG A 209 -3.07 3.73 -5.34
C ARG A 209 -2.50 2.79 -6.41
N ILE A 210 -2.54 1.50 -6.18
CA ILE A 210 -2.08 0.52 -7.16
C ILE A 210 -2.90 0.60 -8.45
N ASP A 211 -4.19 0.93 -8.34
CA ASP A 211 -5.10 1.18 -9.46
C ASP A 211 -4.71 2.39 -10.34
N ALA A 212 -3.97 3.33 -9.79
CA ALA A 212 -3.47 4.53 -10.49
C ALA A 212 -1.99 4.44 -10.88
N ALA A 213 -1.28 3.38 -10.45
CA ALA A 213 0.13 3.19 -10.71
C ALA A 213 0.37 2.20 -11.87
N ARG A 214 1.32 2.50 -12.73
CA ARG A 214 1.78 1.57 -13.76
C ARG A 214 3.02 0.78 -13.35
N ARG A 215 3.83 1.36 -12.48
CA ARG A 215 5.12 0.81 -12.06
C ARG A 215 5.15 0.63 -10.55
N LEU A 216 5.70 -0.47 -10.10
CA LEU A 216 5.77 -0.84 -8.69
C LEU A 216 7.19 -0.84 -8.12
N GLY A 217 8.19 -0.41 -8.90
CA GLY A 217 9.59 -0.38 -8.47
C GLY A 217 9.81 0.40 -7.18
N GLY A 218 9.15 1.55 -7.01
CA GLY A 218 9.24 2.32 -5.77
C GLY A 218 8.71 1.56 -4.55
N VAL A 219 7.62 0.82 -4.70
CA VAL A 219 7.04 0.01 -3.60
C VAL A 219 7.96 -1.15 -3.21
N LEU A 220 8.54 -1.85 -4.20
CA LEU A 220 9.49 -2.93 -3.93
C LEU A 220 10.81 -2.40 -3.34
N SER A 221 11.33 -1.30 -3.87
CA SER A 221 12.52 -0.65 -3.32
C SER A 221 12.31 -0.20 -1.87
N ALA A 222 11.16 0.39 -1.57
CA ALA A 222 10.77 0.76 -0.21
C ALA A 222 10.72 -0.46 0.72
N ALA A 223 10.09 -1.56 0.28
CA ALA A 223 10.03 -2.80 1.06
C ALA A 223 11.42 -3.38 1.32
N GLN A 224 12.30 -3.37 0.30
CA GLN A 224 13.66 -3.87 0.40
C GLN A 224 14.51 -3.06 1.38
N VAL A 225 14.56 -1.72 1.20
CA VAL A 225 15.43 -0.83 1.99
C VAL A 225 14.91 -0.70 3.41
N GLY A 226 13.60 -0.53 3.60
CA GLY A 226 12.96 -0.46 4.91
C GLY A 226 12.86 -1.82 5.62
N ARG A 227 13.18 -2.93 4.96
CA ARG A 227 12.97 -4.32 5.44
C ARG A 227 11.54 -4.54 5.90
N LEU A 228 10.59 -4.10 5.05
CA LEU A 228 9.18 -4.11 5.36
C LEU A 228 8.48 -5.31 4.73
N SER A 229 7.64 -5.99 5.50
CA SER A 229 6.75 -7.03 4.99
C SER A 229 5.50 -6.40 4.35
N PHE A 230 5.10 -6.89 3.19
CA PHE A 230 3.84 -6.49 2.57
C PHE A 230 2.66 -6.95 3.43
N ALA A 231 1.78 -6.03 3.84
CA ALA A 231 0.61 -6.32 4.67
C ALA A 231 -0.71 -6.13 3.94
N GLY A 232 -0.71 -5.50 2.76
CA GLY A 232 -1.92 -5.31 1.96
C GLY A 232 -1.73 -4.34 0.81
N ILE A 233 -2.69 -4.35 -0.10
CA ILE A 233 -2.71 -3.51 -1.30
C ILE A 233 -4.05 -2.78 -1.40
N GLY A 234 -4.00 -1.45 -1.54
CA GLY A 234 -5.13 -0.62 -1.95
C GLY A 234 -5.16 -0.46 -3.47
N ASN A 235 -6.01 -1.20 -4.14
CA ASN A 235 -6.12 -1.26 -5.60
C ASN A 235 -7.44 -0.69 -6.15
N SER A 236 -8.18 0.04 -5.33
CA SER A 236 -9.43 0.71 -5.70
C SER A 236 -9.62 1.98 -4.88
N PRO A 237 -10.21 3.05 -5.43
CA PRO A 237 -10.55 4.25 -4.68
C PRO A 237 -11.76 4.03 -3.74
N ARG A 238 -12.57 2.99 -3.97
CA ARG A 238 -13.79 2.72 -3.19
C ARG A 238 -13.46 2.02 -1.88
N ILE A 239 -14.05 2.49 -0.80
CA ILE A 239 -13.87 1.89 0.54
C ILE A 239 -14.47 0.47 0.59
N ALA A 240 -15.61 0.26 -0.04
CA ALA A 240 -16.31 -1.04 -0.04
C ALA A 240 -15.49 -2.18 -0.66
N ASP A 241 -14.53 -1.88 -1.57
CA ASP A 241 -13.66 -2.90 -2.15
C ASP A 241 -12.58 -3.39 -1.16
N GLY A 242 -12.40 -2.69 -0.04
CA GLY A 242 -11.45 -3.04 1.01
C GLY A 242 -9.99 -2.93 0.58
N LEU A 243 -9.15 -3.69 1.27
CA LEU A 243 -7.75 -3.93 0.92
C LEU A 243 -7.61 -5.35 0.37
N ALA A 244 -6.89 -5.50 -0.72
CA ALA A 244 -6.55 -6.83 -1.23
C ALA A 244 -5.43 -7.44 -0.37
N PRO A 245 -5.56 -8.71 0.05
CA PRO A 245 -4.46 -9.43 0.67
C PRO A 245 -3.31 -9.57 -0.32
N THR A 246 -2.09 -9.46 0.18
CA THR A 246 -0.88 -9.54 -0.62
C THR A 246 -0.10 -10.78 -0.25
N ASN A 247 0.23 -11.57 -1.25
CA ASN A 247 1.13 -12.72 -1.16
C ASN A 247 2.03 -12.74 -2.41
N PRO A 248 3.09 -13.55 -2.45
CA PRO A 248 4.03 -13.59 -3.58
C PRO A 248 3.35 -13.78 -4.93
N VAL A 249 2.38 -14.69 -5.01
CA VAL A 249 1.68 -15.02 -6.26
C VAL A 249 0.81 -13.85 -6.74
N SER A 250 0.05 -13.23 -5.83
CA SER A 250 -0.80 -12.08 -6.18
C SER A 250 0.03 -10.89 -6.64
N LEU A 251 1.16 -10.63 -5.98
CA LEU A 251 2.07 -9.54 -6.34
C LEU A 251 2.76 -9.81 -7.70
N ALA A 252 3.26 -11.03 -7.91
CA ALA A 252 3.86 -11.42 -9.19
C ALA A 252 2.88 -11.28 -10.36
N ARG A 253 1.65 -11.79 -10.22
CA ARG A 253 0.62 -11.65 -11.25
C ARG A 253 0.28 -10.19 -11.54
N LEU A 254 0.23 -9.35 -10.49
CA LEU A 254 0.00 -7.92 -10.64
C LEU A 254 1.13 -7.27 -11.45
N MET A 255 2.39 -7.61 -11.16
CA MET A 255 3.56 -7.09 -11.87
C MET A 255 3.59 -7.55 -13.32
N MET A 256 3.44 -8.84 -13.57
CA MET A 256 3.43 -9.38 -14.93
C MET A 256 2.31 -8.78 -15.79
N LYS A 257 1.10 -8.65 -15.22
CA LYS A 257 -0.03 -8.01 -15.88
C LYS A 257 0.23 -6.54 -16.23
N ALA A 258 0.88 -5.79 -15.33
CA ALA A 258 1.24 -4.40 -15.57
C ALA A 258 2.24 -4.24 -16.71
N ALA A 259 3.26 -5.08 -16.73
CA ALA A 259 4.29 -5.10 -17.77
C ALA A 259 3.70 -5.45 -19.15
N ALA A 260 2.73 -6.37 -19.21
CA ALA A 260 2.01 -6.71 -20.43
C ALA A 260 1.01 -5.62 -20.91
N GLY A 261 0.96 -4.46 -20.26
CA GLY A 261 0.05 -3.36 -20.64
C GLY A 261 -1.38 -3.48 -20.10
N GLY A 262 -1.62 -4.39 -19.15
CA GLY A 262 -2.96 -4.80 -18.75
C GLY A 262 -3.52 -4.30 -17.42
N LEU A 263 -2.89 -3.34 -16.70
CA LEU A 263 -3.46 -2.84 -15.44
C LEU A 263 -4.60 -1.82 -15.61
N ASN A 264 -4.52 -1.04 -16.66
CA ASN A 264 -5.62 -0.15 -17.09
C ASN A 264 -5.60 -0.19 -18.61
N GLY A 265 -6.67 -0.67 -19.22
CA GLY A 265 -6.80 -0.62 -20.67
C GLY A 265 -6.36 0.75 -21.16
N THR A 266 -5.37 0.81 -22.02
CA THR A 266 -5.03 2.03 -22.74
C THR A 266 -6.34 2.59 -23.27
N PRO A 267 -6.72 3.84 -23.03
CA PRO A 267 -7.82 4.44 -23.78
C PRO A 267 -7.45 4.25 -25.24
N SER A 268 -8.27 3.50 -25.98
CA SER A 268 -8.10 3.36 -27.43
C SER A 268 -7.88 4.75 -27.98
N ALA A 269 -6.78 4.97 -28.72
CA ALA A 269 -6.51 6.24 -29.39
C ALA A 269 -7.62 6.67 -30.37
N ASP A 270 -8.61 5.81 -30.58
CA ASP A 270 -9.76 6.00 -31.45
C ASP A 270 -11.00 6.60 -30.79
N ALA A 271 -11.00 6.88 -29.49
CA ALA A 271 -12.08 7.63 -28.86
C ALA A 271 -11.91 9.15 -29.09
N ARG A 272 -11.91 9.58 -30.35
CA ARG A 272 -12.19 10.99 -30.67
C ARG A 272 -13.62 11.27 -30.26
N PRO A 273 -13.90 12.28 -29.39
CA PRO A 273 -15.26 12.71 -29.15
C PRO A 273 -15.84 13.24 -30.48
N GLU A 274 -16.87 12.59 -30.99
CA GLU A 274 -17.66 13.13 -32.06
C GLU A 274 -18.13 14.55 -31.67
N ARG A 275 -17.65 15.56 -32.39
CA ARG A 275 -18.13 16.92 -32.27
C ARG A 275 -19.61 16.90 -32.66
N ARG A 276 -20.51 16.96 -31.68
CA ARG A 276 -21.91 17.28 -31.93
C ARG A 276 -21.93 18.62 -32.60
N ALA A 277 -22.27 18.62 -33.89
CA ALA A 277 -22.63 19.81 -34.65
C ALA A 277 -23.87 20.42 -33.99
N THR A 278 -23.68 21.56 -33.36
CA THR A 278 -24.80 22.43 -32.95
C THR A 278 -25.40 23.02 -34.23
N ALA A 279 -26.54 22.48 -34.63
CA ALA A 279 -27.36 23.10 -35.67
C ALA A 279 -27.92 24.40 -35.11
N THR A 280 -27.37 25.52 -35.58
CA THR A 280 -27.96 26.84 -35.48
C THR A 280 -29.19 26.87 -36.39
N GLY A 281 -30.35 26.71 -35.80
CA GLY A 281 -31.64 26.95 -36.47
C GLY A 281 -32.03 28.42 -36.35
N THR A 282 -31.76 29.19 -37.40
CA THR A 282 -32.36 30.52 -37.64
C THR A 282 -33.84 30.34 -37.97
N ARG A 283 -34.72 30.96 -37.22
CA ARG A 283 -36.08 31.39 -37.70
C ARG A 283 -36.43 32.70 -37.00
N ARG A 284 -36.55 33.65 -37.83
CA ARG A 284 -37.52 34.78 -38.07
C ARG A 284 -38.33 35.23 -36.86
#